data_4c966372eddb17bc5dabf2b91f736cd0
#
_entry.id   4c966372eddb17bc5dabf2b91f736cd0
#
_cell.length_a   1.000
_cell.length_b   1.000
_cell.length_c   1.000
_cell.angle_alpha   90.00
_cell.angle_beta   90.00
_cell.angle_gamma   90.00
#
_symmetry.space_group_name_H-M   'P 1'
#
loop_
_entity.id
_entity.type
_entity.pdbx_description
1 polymer ?
#
loop_
_entity_poly.entity_id
_entity_poly.type
_entity_poly.pdbx_seq_one_letter_code
_entity_poly.pdbx_strand_id
1 'polypeptide(L)'
;MNSSASTKERILTAAEALFAQRGFEGASLRQLTAAAGVNLAAVNYHFGSKDNLVEEVFKRRLDQLNARRLAALKQVSGQPETTLEDVLAAFIRPALDLSHDGGGGLFMRVLARAFAEHDDSLRKFLSDNYGHVMRQFTAEFARLLPQLTKEELYWRIDLVTGALTHAMSGFGMIQRKSDVSEVTHREQTAAHLIRFAAAGLSAP
;
A
#
# COMPACT_ATOMS: atom_id res chain seq x y z
N MET A 1 -5.46 1.24 30.32
CA MET A 1 -6.78 1.87 30.06
C MET A 1 -7.11 1.60 28.60
N ASN A 2 -7.98 0.62 28.33
CA ASN A 2 -8.45 0.33 26.97
C ASN A 2 -9.35 1.50 26.52
N SER A 3 -8.85 2.39 25.68
CA SER A 3 -9.70 3.31 24.94
C SER A 3 -10.60 2.46 24.04
N SER A 4 -11.90 2.41 24.31
CA SER A 4 -12.85 1.76 23.42
C SER A 4 -12.75 2.43 22.04
N ALA A 5 -12.48 1.65 20.99
CA ALA A 5 -12.38 2.17 19.64
C ALA A 5 -13.64 2.98 19.30
N SER A 6 -13.45 4.14 18.69
CA SER A 6 -14.57 5.01 18.28
C SER A 6 -15.50 4.26 17.31
N THR A 7 -16.76 4.68 17.23
CA THR A 7 -17.72 4.09 16.28
C THR A 7 -17.18 4.12 14.85
N LYS A 8 -16.52 5.23 14.44
CA LYS A 8 -15.85 5.36 13.13
C LYS A 8 -14.78 4.27 12.95
N GLU A 9 -13.91 4.05 13.94
CA GLU A 9 -12.85 3.05 13.89
C GLU A 9 -13.39 1.61 13.84
N ARG A 10 -14.46 1.30 14.57
CA ARG A 10 -15.11 -0.01 14.51
C ARG A 10 -15.68 -0.29 13.12
N ILE A 11 -16.30 0.70 12.49
CA ILE A 11 -16.84 0.59 11.12
C ILE A 11 -15.70 0.37 10.13
N LEU A 12 -14.63 1.17 10.19
CA LEU A 12 -13.46 1.03 9.28
C LEU A 12 -12.80 -0.34 9.40
N THR A 13 -12.61 -0.85 10.62
CA THR A 13 -12.03 -2.17 10.86
C THR A 13 -12.90 -3.29 10.31
N ALA A 14 -14.22 -3.22 10.52
CA ALA A 14 -15.16 -4.19 9.97
C ALA A 14 -15.23 -4.11 8.44
N ALA A 15 -15.15 -2.92 7.85
CA ALA A 15 -15.15 -2.70 6.41
C ALA A 15 -13.88 -3.29 5.77
N GLU A 16 -12.71 -3.02 6.32
CA GLU A 16 -11.44 -3.58 5.84
C GLU A 16 -11.48 -5.12 5.82
N ALA A 17 -11.99 -5.75 6.88
CA ALA A 17 -12.14 -7.21 6.95
C ALA A 17 -13.13 -7.75 5.89
N LEU A 18 -14.27 -7.09 5.75
CA LEU A 18 -15.32 -7.53 4.84
C LEU A 18 -14.91 -7.37 3.38
N PHE A 19 -14.29 -6.24 3.02
CA PHE A 19 -13.79 -5.97 1.68
C PHE A 19 -12.68 -6.95 1.26
N ALA A 20 -11.77 -7.29 2.17
CA ALA A 20 -10.73 -8.29 1.91
C ALA A 20 -11.30 -9.69 1.64
N GLN A 21 -12.42 -10.05 2.30
CA GLN A 21 -13.04 -11.37 2.15
C GLN A 21 -13.94 -11.47 0.93
N ARG A 22 -14.73 -10.43 0.64
CA ARG A 22 -15.85 -10.47 -0.30
C ARG A 22 -15.73 -9.52 -1.49
N GLY A 23 -14.71 -8.65 -1.52
CA GLY A 23 -14.61 -7.54 -2.46
C GLY A 23 -15.56 -6.38 -2.13
N PHE A 24 -15.44 -5.31 -2.90
CA PHE A 24 -16.25 -4.11 -2.67
C PHE A 24 -17.71 -4.36 -3.00
N GLU A 25 -18.02 -4.96 -4.15
CA GLU A 25 -19.39 -5.23 -4.57
C GLU A 25 -20.10 -6.26 -3.70
N GLY A 26 -19.40 -7.35 -3.34
CA GLY A 26 -19.93 -8.43 -2.53
C GLY A 26 -20.17 -8.09 -1.05
N ALA A 27 -19.68 -6.95 -0.59
CA ALA A 27 -19.86 -6.46 0.78
C ALA A 27 -21.11 -5.59 0.90
N SER A 28 -22.12 -6.04 1.66
CA SER A 28 -23.32 -5.25 1.92
C SER A 28 -23.20 -4.40 3.19
N LEU A 29 -23.88 -3.25 3.21
CA LEU A 29 -23.96 -2.40 4.41
C LEU A 29 -24.60 -3.13 5.61
N ARG A 30 -25.51 -4.07 5.37
CA ARG A 30 -26.12 -4.89 6.43
C ARG A 30 -25.08 -5.81 7.09
N GLN A 31 -24.21 -6.44 6.31
CA GLN A 31 -23.13 -7.26 6.83
C GLN A 31 -22.10 -6.42 7.59
N LEU A 32 -21.80 -5.25 7.06
CA LEU A 32 -20.90 -4.29 7.70
C LEU A 32 -21.43 -3.84 9.06
N THR A 33 -22.69 -3.41 9.15
CA THR A 33 -23.30 -2.95 10.40
C THR A 33 -23.35 -4.06 11.44
N ALA A 34 -23.67 -5.29 11.03
CA ALA A 34 -23.65 -6.45 11.90
C ALA A 34 -22.23 -6.74 12.43
N ALA A 35 -21.21 -6.72 11.56
CA ALA A 35 -19.81 -6.96 11.93
C ALA A 35 -19.24 -5.85 12.83
N ALA A 36 -19.62 -4.58 12.59
CA ALA A 36 -19.19 -3.44 13.39
C ALA A 36 -19.97 -3.28 14.69
N GLY A 37 -21.11 -3.98 14.87
CA GLY A 37 -22.00 -3.82 16.02
C GLY A 37 -22.62 -2.43 16.08
N VAL A 38 -23.02 -1.86 14.93
CA VAL A 38 -23.64 -0.52 14.79
C VAL A 38 -24.92 -0.61 13.97
N ASN A 39 -25.72 0.45 13.97
CA ASN A 39 -26.85 0.59 13.08
C ASN A 39 -26.46 1.30 11.76
N LEU A 40 -27.32 1.21 10.75
CA LEU A 40 -27.08 1.82 9.44
C LEU A 40 -26.98 3.36 9.53
N ALA A 41 -27.72 3.98 10.43
CA ALA A 41 -27.66 5.43 10.62
C ALA A 41 -26.25 5.90 11.03
N ALA A 42 -25.52 5.11 11.83
CA ALA A 42 -24.14 5.44 12.20
C ALA A 42 -23.19 5.38 10.99
N VAL A 43 -23.37 4.39 10.08
CA VAL A 43 -22.58 4.33 8.85
C VAL A 43 -22.86 5.53 7.95
N ASN A 44 -24.13 5.84 7.73
CA ASN A 44 -24.53 7.01 6.94
C ASN A 44 -24.05 8.32 7.54
N TYR A 45 -24.10 8.47 8.87
CA TYR A 45 -23.62 9.66 9.56
C TYR A 45 -22.11 9.87 9.37
N HIS A 46 -21.30 8.82 9.49
CA HIS A 46 -19.85 8.93 9.42
C HIS A 46 -19.29 8.99 7.99
N PHE A 47 -19.94 8.33 7.02
CA PHE A 47 -19.37 8.13 5.69
C PHE A 47 -20.29 8.57 4.54
N GLY A 48 -21.59 8.69 4.77
CA GLY A 48 -22.58 9.10 3.76
C GLY A 48 -22.88 8.01 2.72
N SER A 49 -21.86 7.47 2.07
CA SER A 49 -21.98 6.43 1.05
C SER A 49 -21.02 5.26 1.29
N LYS A 50 -21.25 4.15 0.57
CA LYS A 50 -20.33 3.00 0.56
C LYS A 50 -19.02 3.35 -0.12
N ASP A 51 -19.04 4.17 -1.18
CA ASP A 51 -17.85 4.60 -1.91
C ASP A 51 -16.94 5.46 -1.01
N ASN A 52 -17.51 6.43 -0.30
CA ASN A 52 -16.76 7.21 0.69
C ASN A 52 -16.17 6.33 1.81
N LEU A 53 -16.89 5.28 2.21
CA LEU A 53 -16.35 4.32 3.19
C LEU A 53 -15.15 3.55 2.61
N VAL A 54 -15.21 3.13 1.34
CA VAL A 54 -14.08 2.50 0.64
C VAL A 54 -12.89 3.45 0.61
N GLU A 55 -13.09 4.71 0.20
CA GLU A 55 -12.04 5.72 0.20
C GLU A 55 -11.40 5.92 1.59
N GLU A 56 -12.22 6.01 2.65
CA GLU A 56 -11.73 6.16 4.04
C GLU A 56 -10.93 4.93 4.53
N VAL A 57 -11.29 3.71 4.11
CA VAL A 57 -10.49 2.50 4.38
C VAL A 57 -9.12 2.61 3.73
N PHE A 58 -9.04 3.06 2.46
CA PHE A 58 -7.76 3.27 1.79
C PHE A 58 -6.96 4.39 2.43
N LYS A 59 -7.60 5.53 2.70
CA LYS A 59 -6.97 6.71 3.29
C LYS A 59 -6.32 6.38 4.63
N ARG A 60 -7.00 5.66 5.51
CA ARG A 60 -6.50 5.24 6.81
C ARG A 60 -5.10 4.59 6.74
N ARG A 61 -4.85 3.79 5.71
CA ARG A 61 -3.59 3.07 5.53
C ARG A 61 -2.57 3.80 4.66
N LEU A 62 -3.05 4.42 3.59
CA LEU A 62 -2.17 5.08 2.62
C LEU A 62 -1.60 6.40 3.13
N ASP A 63 -2.33 7.16 3.97
CA ASP A 63 -1.80 8.37 4.59
C ASP A 63 -0.56 8.04 5.43
N GLN A 64 -0.62 6.98 6.25
CA GLN A 64 0.49 6.55 7.08
C GLN A 64 1.67 6.02 6.23
N LEU A 65 1.37 5.18 5.24
CA LEU A 65 2.37 4.66 4.31
C LEU A 65 3.12 5.77 3.60
N ASN A 66 2.37 6.69 3.00
CA ASN A 66 2.95 7.75 2.18
C ASN A 66 3.68 8.81 3.00
N ALA A 67 3.23 9.08 4.23
CA ALA A 67 4.01 9.90 5.16
C ALA A 67 5.38 9.27 5.48
N ARG A 68 5.43 7.96 5.76
CA ARG A 68 6.68 7.22 5.99
C ARG A 68 7.57 7.22 4.74
N ARG A 69 7.01 7.00 3.55
CA ARG A 69 7.72 7.03 2.27
C ARG A 69 8.36 8.39 2.00
N LEU A 70 7.59 9.47 2.14
CA LEU A 70 8.09 10.83 1.92
C LEU A 70 9.15 11.22 2.94
N ALA A 71 9.00 10.82 4.21
CA ALA A 71 10.01 11.04 5.24
C ALA A 71 11.32 10.30 4.90
N ALA A 72 11.24 9.04 4.48
CA ALA A 72 12.41 8.26 4.08
C ALA A 72 13.06 8.82 2.81
N LEU A 73 12.27 9.20 1.80
CA LEU A 73 12.78 9.81 0.58
C LEU A 73 13.53 11.11 0.88
N LYS A 74 12.97 11.97 1.74
CA LYS A 74 13.61 13.24 2.13
C LYS A 74 14.99 13.04 2.78
N GLN A 75 15.22 11.92 3.46
CA GLN A 75 16.51 11.65 4.11
C GLN A 75 17.61 11.30 3.09
N VAL A 76 17.23 10.74 1.94
CA VAL A 76 18.19 10.29 0.92
C VAL A 76 18.26 11.23 -0.28
N SER A 77 17.18 11.96 -0.59
CA SER A 77 17.11 12.85 -1.76
C SER A 77 18.11 14.00 -1.68
N GLY A 78 18.69 14.32 -2.85
CA GLY A 78 19.58 15.50 -3.02
C GLY A 78 20.96 15.33 -2.44
N GLN A 79 21.33 14.18 -1.90
CA GLN A 79 22.69 13.89 -1.47
C GLN A 79 23.53 13.38 -2.67
N PRO A 80 24.80 13.78 -2.81
CA PRO A 80 25.64 13.34 -3.93
C PRO A 80 25.84 11.82 -3.99
N GLU A 81 25.78 11.17 -2.83
CA GLU A 81 26.05 9.73 -2.67
C GLU A 81 24.78 8.86 -2.76
N THR A 82 23.61 9.47 -2.98
CA THR A 82 22.34 8.73 -3.07
C THR A 82 22.38 7.71 -4.19
N THR A 83 22.15 6.46 -3.85
CA THR A 83 22.08 5.34 -4.78
C THR A 83 20.64 5.03 -5.19
N LEU A 84 20.48 4.26 -6.25
CA LEU A 84 19.18 3.75 -6.68
C LEU A 84 18.55 2.86 -5.60
N GLU A 85 19.36 2.06 -4.93
CA GLU A 85 18.94 1.19 -3.82
C GLU A 85 18.42 1.98 -2.62
N ASP A 86 18.98 3.16 -2.32
CA ASP A 86 18.48 4.01 -1.23
C ASP A 86 17.08 4.54 -1.53
N VAL A 87 16.83 4.99 -2.76
CA VAL A 87 15.51 5.46 -3.19
C VAL A 87 14.50 4.30 -3.22
N LEU A 88 14.92 3.13 -3.70
CA LEU A 88 14.10 1.90 -3.67
C LEU A 88 13.81 1.47 -2.23
N ALA A 89 14.78 1.54 -1.33
CA ALA A 89 14.57 1.22 0.09
C ALA A 89 13.55 2.16 0.73
N ALA A 90 13.61 3.47 0.44
CA ALA A 90 12.64 4.46 0.90
C ALA A 90 11.22 4.18 0.38
N PHE A 91 11.09 3.58 -0.80
CA PHE A 91 9.79 3.21 -1.39
C PHE A 91 9.25 1.88 -0.87
N ILE A 92 10.10 0.86 -0.77
CA ILE A 92 9.73 -0.54 -0.53
C ILE A 92 9.56 -0.84 0.96
N ARG A 93 10.52 -0.43 1.82
CA ARG A 93 10.50 -0.80 3.25
C ARG A 93 9.25 -0.34 3.98
N PRO A 94 8.77 0.92 3.88
CA PRO A 94 7.56 1.35 4.56
C PRO A 94 6.31 0.55 4.15
N ALA A 95 6.27 0.07 2.90
CA ALA A 95 5.16 -0.73 2.41
C ALA A 95 5.17 -2.16 3.00
N LEU A 96 6.34 -2.79 3.06
CA LEU A 96 6.49 -4.10 3.72
C LEU A 96 6.22 -4.00 5.23
N ASP A 97 6.60 -2.90 5.88
CA ASP A 97 6.27 -2.67 7.29
C ASP A 97 4.76 -2.57 7.50
N LEU A 98 4.07 -1.83 6.63
CA LEU A 98 2.61 -1.71 6.70
C LEU A 98 1.92 -3.07 6.60
N SER A 99 2.39 -3.98 5.77
CA SER A 99 1.77 -5.30 5.59
C SER A 99 1.77 -6.16 6.86
N HIS A 100 2.64 -5.85 7.82
CA HIS A 100 2.77 -6.56 9.09
C HIS A 100 2.18 -5.79 10.29
N ASP A 101 1.93 -4.48 10.15
CA ASP A 101 1.29 -3.66 11.19
C ASP A 101 -0.20 -4.02 11.29
N GLY A 102 -0.66 -4.54 12.43
CA GLY A 102 -2.03 -4.85 12.84
C GLY A 102 -3.16 -4.66 11.80
N GLY A 103 -3.36 -5.61 10.89
CA GLY A 103 -4.35 -5.55 9.81
C GLY A 103 -3.78 -5.16 8.43
N GLY A 104 -2.50 -4.84 8.31
CA GLY A 104 -1.89 -4.47 7.04
C GLY A 104 -1.96 -5.55 5.96
N GLY A 105 -1.80 -6.83 6.33
CA GLY A 105 -2.01 -7.95 5.41
C GLY A 105 -3.44 -8.05 4.86
N LEU A 106 -4.42 -7.63 5.68
CA LEU A 106 -5.81 -7.54 5.25
C LEU A 106 -6.00 -6.40 4.24
N PHE A 107 -5.43 -5.24 4.52
CA PHE A 107 -5.43 -4.09 3.60
C PHE A 107 -4.78 -4.42 2.26
N MET A 108 -3.68 -5.18 2.25
CA MET A 108 -3.04 -5.60 1.00
C MET A 108 -3.92 -6.48 0.14
N ARG A 109 -4.76 -7.34 0.75
CA ARG A 109 -5.77 -8.11 0.03
C ARG A 109 -6.86 -7.20 -0.57
N VAL A 110 -7.26 -6.17 0.17
CA VAL A 110 -8.20 -5.14 -0.33
C VAL A 110 -7.60 -4.44 -1.53
N LEU A 111 -6.35 -4.01 -1.44
CA LEU A 111 -5.64 -3.30 -2.51
C LEU A 111 -5.45 -4.19 -3.76
N ALA A 112 -4.97 -5.43 -3.59
CA ALA A 112 -4.81 -6.37 -4.70
C ALA A 112 -6.14 -6.66 -5.41
N ARG A 113 -7.22 -6.74 -4.65
CA ARG A 113 -8.56 -6.95 -5.19
C ARG A 113 -9.08 -5.75 -5.95
N ALA A 114 -8.84 -4.54 -5.46
CA ALA A 114 -9.17 -3.30 -6.15
C ALA A 114 -8.50 -3.20 -7.52
N PHE A 115 -7.23 -3.58 -7.62
CA PHE A 115 -6.54 -3.65 -8.91
C PHE A 115 -7.14 -4.71 -9.84
N ALA A 116 -7.57 -5.87 -9.32
CA ALA A 116 -8.17 -6.93 -10.11
C ALA A 116 -9.59 -6.59 -10.60
N GLU A 117 -10.35 -5.84 -9.83
CA GLU A 117 -11.72 -5.41 -10.15
C GLU A 117 -11.76 -4.20 -11.12
N HIS A 118 -10.62 -3.62 -11.48
CA HIS A 118 -10.49 -2.47 -12.40
C HIS A 118 -11.37 -1.29 -12.01
N ASP A 119 -11.44 -0.97 -10.73
CA ASP A 119 -12.25 0.12 -10.20
C ASP A 119 -11.64 1.49 -10.60
N ASP A 120 -12.24 2.12 -11.62
CA ASP A 120 -11.80 3.41 -12.13
C ASP A 120 -11.98 4.55 -11.11
N SER A 121 -12.97 4.46 -10.23
CA SER A 121 -13.21 5.46 -9.18
C SER A 121 -12.11 5.42 -8.13
N LEU A 122 -11.73 4.23 -7.69
CA LEU A 122 -10.62 4.04 -6.76
C LEU A 122 -9.27 4.42 -7.40
N ARG A 123 -9.06 4.07 -8.67
CA ARG A 123 -7.86 4.48 -9.41
C ARG A 123 -7.74 6.01 -9.47
N LYS A 124 -8.84 6.70 -9.77
CA LYS A 124 -8.93 8.16 -9.75
C LYS A 124 -8.64 8.71 -8.34
N PHE A 125 -9.27 8.17 -7.30
CA PHE A 125 -9.02 8.55 -5.92
C PHE A 125 -7.53 8.42 -5.54
N LEU A 126 -6.89 7.30 -5.88
CA LEU A 126 -5.47 7.07 -5.62
C LEU A 126 -4.58 8.08 -6.35
N SER A 127 -4.89 8.36 -7.60
CA SER A 127 -4.16 9.35 -8.41
C SER A 127 -4.29 10.77 -7.84
N ASP A 128 -5.50 11.19 -7.51
CA ASP A 128 -5.80 12.54 -7.03
C ASP A 128 -5.17 12.80 -5.65
N ASN A 129 -5.23 11.81 -4.74
CA ASN A 129 -4.74 11.98 -3.38
C ASN A 129 -3.26 11.65 -3.21
N TYR A 130 -2.72 10.67 -3.93
CA TYR A 130 -1.37 10.14 -3.72
C TYR A 130 -0.45 10.22 -4.94
N GLY A 131 -0.93 10.70 -6.07
CA GLY A 131 -0.12 10.88 -7.28
C GLY A 131 1.10 11.78 -7.05
N HIS A 132 1.03 12.72 -6.11
CA HIS A 132 2.16 13.57 -5.74
C HIS A 132 3.34 12.79 -5.13
N VAL A 133 3.06 11.70 -4.38
CA VAL A 133 4.11 10.82 -3.82
C VAL A 133 4.85 10.12 -4.94
N MET A 134 4.12 9.50 -5.86
CA MET A 134 4.72 8.82 -7.02
C MET A 134 5.54 9.77 -7.88
N ARG A 135 5.07 11.02 -8.07
CA ARG A 135 5.84 12.04 -8.82
C ARG A 135 7.19 12.34 -8.18
N GLN A 136 7.27 12.41 -6.83
CA GLN A 136 8.54 12.65 -6.14
C GLN A 136 9.52 11.47 -6.31
N PHE A 137 9.06 10.23 -6.16
CA PHE A 137 9.89 9.04 -6.41
C PHE A 137 10.33 8.95 -7.87
N THR A 138 9.40 9.19 -8.81
CA THR A 138 9.73 9.19 -10.24
C THR A 138 10.78 10.24 -10.60
N ALA A 139 10.73 11.42 -9.98
CA ALA A 139 11.74 12.47 -10.20
C ALA A 139 13.13 12.02 -9.72
N GLU A 140 13.23 11.36 -8.55
CA GLU A 140 14.51 10.83 -8.06
C GLU A 140 15.02 9.66 -8.92
N PHE A 141 14.15 8.77 -9.37
CA PHE A 141 14.54 7.70 -10.30
C PHE A 141 15.03 8.28 -11.63
N ALA A 142 14.34 9.28 -12.19
CA ALA A 142 14.77 9.95 -13.42
C ALA A 142 16.14 10.63 -13.26
N ARG A 143 16.42 11.21 -12.10
CA ARG A 143 17.74 11.82 -11.80
C ARG A 143 18.87 10.78 -11.78
N LEU A 144 18.59 9.59 -11.24
CA LEU A 144 19.56 8.51 -11.10
C LEU A 144 19.71 7.66 -12.37
N LEU A 145 18.72 7.70 -13.26
CA LEU A 145 18.66 6.91 -14.50
C LEU A 145 18.43 7.81 -15.73
N PRO A 146 19.32 8.79 -15.98
CA PRO A 146 19.13 9.79 -17.04
C PRO A 146 19.14 9.19 -18.45
N GLN A 147 19.59 7.93 -18.61
CA GLN A 147 19.60 7.21 -19.88
C GLN A 147 18.21 6.67 -20.26
N LEU A 148 17.27 6.57 -19.34
CA LEU A 148 15.94 6.05 -19.62
C LEU A 148 15.03 7.13 -20.18
N THR A 149 14.23 6.78 -21.19
CA THR A 149 13.12 7.63 -21.60
C THR A 149 12.07 7.67 -20.50
N LYS A 150 11.24 8.72 -20.50
CA LYS A 150 10.14 8.85 -19.54
C LYS A 150 9.18 7.64 -19.59
N GLU A 151 8.88 7.17 -20.81
CA GLU A 151 8.00 6.02 -21.02
C GLU A 151 8.59 4.74 -20.43
N GLU A 152 9.87 4.46 -20.72
CA GLU A 152 10.56 3.28 -20.19
C GLU A 152 10.67 3.31 -18.67
N LEU A 153 10.95 4.49 -18.09
CA LEU A 153 10.97 4.65 -16.63
C LEU A 153 9.61 4.34 -16.00
N TYR A 154 8.50 4.80 -16.59
CA TYR A 154 7.17 4.50 -16.09
C TYR A 154 6.85 2.99 -16.16
N TRP A 155 7.18 2.31 -17.25
CA TRP A 155 7.04 0.86 -17.39
C TRP A 155 7.78 0.11 -16.27
N ARG A 156 9.04 0.47 -16.04
CA ARG A 156 9.86 -0.18 -15.01
C ARG A 156 9.35 0.09 -13.60
N ILE A 157 8.91 1.31 -13.30
CA ILE A 157 8.30 1.64 -12.00
C ILE A 157 7.00 0.85 -11.79
N ASP A 158 6.18 0.69 -12.82
CA ASP A 158 4.95 -0.09 -12.74
C ASP A 158 5.24 -1.56 -12.43
N LEU A 159 6.23 -2.16 -13.09
CA LEU A 159 6.68 -3.52 -12.81
C LEU A 159 7.22 -3.68 -11.38
N VAL A 160 8.00 -2.72 -10.88
CA VAL A 160 8.48 -2.71 -9.49
C VAL A 160 7.31 -2.63 -8.50
N THR A 161 6.31 -1.80 -8.79
CA THR A 161 5.11 -1.65 -7.96
C THR A 161 4.28 -2.95 -7.96
N GLY A 162 4.17 -3.63 -9.10
CA GLY A 162 3.55 -4.95 -9.21
C GLY A 162 4.28 -6.01 -8.38
N ALA A 163 5.61 -6.07 -8.47
CA ALA A 163 6.43 -7.00 -7.69
C ALA A 163 6.31 -6.73 -6.18
N LEU A 164 6.31 -5.46 -5.75
CA LEU A 164 6.09 -5.08 -4.37
C LEU A 164 4.69 -5.52 -3.87
N THR A 165 3.65 -5.24 -4.65
CA THR A 165 2.27 -5.64 -4.32
C THR A 165 2.15 -7.16 -4.17
N HIS A 166 2.79 -7.93 -5.07
CA HIS A 166 2.84 -9.39 -4.98
C HIS A 166 3.55 -9.85 -3.69
N ALA A 167 4.72 -9.28 -3.38
CA ALA A 167 5.45 -9.61 -2.16
C ALA A 167 4.65 -9.34 -0.88
N MET A 168 3.88 -8.24 -0.86
CA MET A 168 3.04 -7.85 0.29
C MET A 168 1.76 -8.71 0.41
N SER A 169 1.26 -9.28 -0.67
CA SER A 169 0.00 -10.05 -0.67
C SER A 169 0.12 -11.44 -0.02
N GLY A 170 1.34 -11.92 0.21
CA GLY A 170 1.60 -13.26 0.75
C GLY A 170 1.34 -14.40 -0.24
N PHE A 171 1.15 -14.11 -1.53
CA PHE A 171 0.98 -15.12 -2.60
C PHE A 171 2.32 -15.67 -3.12
N GLY A 172 3.45 -15.18 -2.61
CA GLY A 172 4.77 -15.60 -3.05
C GLY A 172 5.03 -17.09 -2.81
N MET A 173 5.85 -17.69 -3.66
CA MET A 173 6.30 -19.09 -3.51
C MET A 173 7.17 -19.30 -2.26
N ILE A 174 7.86 -18.26 -1.80
CA ILE A 174 8.71 -18.31 -0.61
C ILE A 174 7.89 -17.82 0.58
N GLN A 175 7.55 -18.77 1.44
CA GLN A 175 6.88 -18.48 2.70
C GLN A 175 7.90 -18.42 3.84
N ARG A 176 7.54 -17.67 4.89
CA ARG A 176 8.37 -17.58 6.10
C ARG A 176 8.50 -18.97 6.74
N LYS A 177 9.74 -19.38 6.97
CA LYS A 177 10.02 -20.61 7.74
C LYS A 177 9.65 -20.41 9.22
N SER A 178 9.25 -21.48 9.89
CA SER A 178 8.81 -21.43 11.29
C SER A 178 9.87 -20.96 12.27
N ASP A 179 11.15 -21.17 11.95
CA ASP A 179 12.32 -20.77 12.72
C ASP A 179 12.83 -19.34 12.44
N VAL A 180 12.23 -18.66 11.46
CA VAL A 180 12.59 -17.29 11.08
C VAL A 180 11.57 -16.30 11.64
N SER A 181 12.04 -15.26 12.33
CA SER A 181 11.16 -14.20 12.85
C SER A 181 10.49 -13.42 11.70
N GLU A 182 9.33 -12.83 11.96
CA GLU A 182 8.65 -11.96 10.97
C GLU A 182 9.51 -10.78 10.56
N VAL A 183 10.23 -10.19 11.49
CA VAL A 183 11.16 -9.07 11.23
C VAL A 183 12.26 -9.51 10.28
N THR A 184 12.90 -10.66 10.57
CA THR A 184 13.98 -11.19 9.73
C THR A 184 13.48 -11.52 8.31
N HIS A 185 12.32 -12.16 8.20
CA HIS A 185 11.74 -12.50 6.90
C HIS A 185 11.41 -11.25 6.08
N ARG A 186 10.86 -10.22 6.72
CA ARG A 186 10.56 -8.92 6.09
C ARG A 186 11.82 -8.23 5.57
N GLU A 187 12.89 -8.18 6.39
CA GLU A 187 14.17 -7.61 5.98
C GLU A 187 14.79 -8.38 4.80
N GLN A 188 14.72 -9.70 4.81
CA GLN A 188 15.16 -10.52 3.68
C GLN A 188 14.33 -10.23 2.42
N THR A 189 13.02 -10.14 2.55
CA THR A 189 12.11 -9.79 1.44
C THR A 189 12.45 -8.42 0.88
N ALA A 190 12.66 -7.42 1.74
CA ALA A 190 13.06 -6.09 1.32
C ALA A 190 14.40 -6.11 0.56
N ALA A 191 15.41 -6.78 1.10
CA ALA A 191 16.73 -6.86 0.48
C ALA A 191 16.69 -7.56 -0.90
N HIS A 192 15.92 -8.64 -1.04
CA HIS A 192 15.74 -9.32 -2.33
C HIS A 192 15.00 -8.45 -3.34
N LEU A 193 13.91 -7.80 -2.92
CA LEU A 193 13.11 -6.96 -3.80
C LEU A 193 13.87 -5.72 -4.26
N ILE A 194 14.62 -5.06 -3.37
CA ILE A 194 15.46 -3.89 -3.71
C ILE A 194 16.50 -4.27 -4.75
N ARG A 195 17.23 -5.38 -4.56
CA ARG A 195 18.24 -5.84 -5.54
C ARG A 195 17.62 -6.18 -6.89
N PHE A 196 16.47 -6.88 -6.89
CA PHE A 196 15.74 -7.21 -8.11
C PHE A 196 15.27 -5.96 -8.83
N ALA A 197 14.68 -5.02 -8.10
CA ALA A 197 14.19 -3.75 -8.65
C ALA A 197 15.34 -2.87 -9.18
N ALA A 198 16.44 -2.78 -8.46
CA ALA A 198 17.62 -2.03 -8.91
C ALA A 198 18.19 -2.60 -10.21
N ALA A 199 18.34 -3.92 -10.30
CA ALA A 199 18.78 -4.58 -11.53
C ALA A 199 17.80 -4.34 -12.69
N GLY A 200 16.50 -4.45 -12.47
CA GLY A 200 15.47 -4.20 -13.48
C GLY A 200 15.41 -2.75 -13.96
N LEU A 201 15.54 -1.79 -13.03
CA LEU A 201 15.58 -0.36 -13.36
C LEU A 201 16.86 0.04 -14.11
N SER A 202 17.99 -0.62 -13.83
CA SER A 202 19.30 -0.33 -14.45
C SER A 202 19.58 -1.14 -15.72
N ALA A 203 18.71 -2.08 -16.10
CA ALA A 203 18.90 -2.90 -17.30
C ALA A 203 19.03 -2.02 -18.55
N PRO A 204 19.85 -2.43 -19.56
CA PRO A 204 20.00 -1.69 -20.81
C PRO A 204 18.71 -1.63 -21.61
#